data_be7705842f738e67ea8ceee38daab756
#
_entry.id   be7705842f738e67ea8ceee38daab756
#
_cell.length_a   1.000
_cell.length_b   1.000
_cell.length_c   1.000
_cell.angle_alpha   90.00
_cell.angle_beta   90.00
_cell.angle_gamma   90.00
#
_symmetry.space_group_name_H-M   'P 1'
#
loop_
_entity.id
_entity.type
_entity.pdbx_description
1 polymer ?
#
loop_
_entity_poly.entity_id
_entity_poly.type
_entity_poly.pdbx_seq_one_letter_code
_entity_poly.pdbx_strand_id
1 'polypeptide(L)'
;MSIFDFGKTCVFSEVKVRLTKNGKPLINTKVIRRWEWNKMQQDSTVTDENGYFEFPAIFEKSLSRMLPVELVIAQGLYVIEQEGEKKIWSNSKREPEENAEFQGRSITLICELTNELEIYRDFGSRMRTLCTWEK
;
A
#
# COMPACT_ATOMS: atom_id res chain seq x y z
N MET A 1 18.11 -8.23 14.87
CA MET A 1 17.16 -7.18 15.28
C MET A 1 17.60 -6.57 16.61
N SER A 2 17.61 -5.25 16.67
CA SER A 2 17.95 -4.53 17.90
C SER A 2 16.79 -4.64 18.89
N ILE A 3 17.10 -4.66 20.22
CA ILE A 3 16.08 -4.62 21.25
C ILE A 3 15.29 -3.30 21.19
N PHE A 4 15.85 -2.25 20.59
CA PHE A 4 15.16 -0.97 20.43
C PHE A 4 14.06 -1.01 19.37
N ASP A 5 14.03 -2.05 18.55
CA ASP A 5 12.96 -2.24 17.55
C ASP A 5 11.78 -3.01 18.11
N PHE A 6 11.87 -3.44 19.37
CA PHE A 6 10.79 -4.17 20.03
C PHE A 6 9.55 -3.30 20.16
N GLY A 7 8.41 -3.79 19.67
CA GLY A 7 7.17 -3.01 19.63
C GLY A 7 6.99 -2.15 18.39
N LYS A 8 7.99 -2.11 17.50
CA LYS A 8 7.93 -1.35 16.26
C LYS A 8 7.25 -2.18 15.17
N THR A 9 6.30 -1.58 14.47
CA THR A 9 5.53 -2.26 13.45
C THR A 9 5.61 -1.46 12.14
N CYS A 10 5.87 -2.15 11.04
CA CYS A 10 5.74 -1.55 9.71
C CYS A 10 4.26 -1.54 9.35
N VAL A 11 3.63 -0.38 9.42
CA VAL A 11 2.20 -0.27 9.14
C VAL A 11 1.91 -0.14 7.65
N PHE A 12 2.90 0.26 6.86
CA PHE A 12 2.80 0.32 5.41
C PHE A 12 4.22 0.27 4.85
N SER A 13 4.50 -0.72 4.02
CA SER A 13 5.82 -0.85 3.43
C SER A 13 6.02 0.17 2.31
N GLU A 14 7.26 0.38 1.90
CA GLU A 14 7.56 1.25 0.77
C GLU A 14 6.77 0.80 -0.47
N VAL A 15 6.19 1.75 -1.18
CA VAL A 15 5.37 1.48 -2.36
C VAL A 15 5.95 2.21 -3.55
N LYS A 16 6.19 1.48 -4.64
CA LYS A 16 6.63 2.02 -5.92
C LYS A 16 5.64 1.59 -6.98
N VAL A 17 5.08 2.56 -7.70
CA VAL A 17 3.98 2.29 -8.63
C VAL A 17 4.17 3.12 -9.90
N ARG A 18 3.81 2.51 -11.03
CA ARG A 18 3.59 3.25 -12.27
C ARG A 18 2.09 3.26 -12.56
N LEU A 19 1.55 4.44 -12.74
CA LEU A 19 0.11 4.63 -12.96
C LEU A 19 -0.16 5.02 -14.39
N THR A 20 -1.06 4.27 -15.05
CA THR A 20 -1.45 4.54 -16.43
C THR A 20 -2.96 4.59 -16.57
N LYS A 21 -3.43 5.21 -17.65
CA LYS A 21 -4.83 5.19 -18.03
C LYS A 21 -4.89 5.05 -19.56
N ASN A 22 -5.53 3.97 -20.02
CA ASN A 22 -5.55 3.61 -21.45
C ASN A 22 -4.13 3.49 -22.03
N GLY A 23 -3.22 2.93 -21.23
CA GLY A 23 -1.84 2.70 -21.63
C GLY A 23 -0.92 3.91 -21.59
N LYS A 24 -1.44 5.08 -21.23
CA LYS A 24 -0.65 6.32 -21.16
C LYS A 24 -0.36 6.68 -19.71
N PRO A 25 0.85 7.20 -19.41
CA PRO A 25 1.16 7.62 -18.05
C PRO A 25 0.21 8.70 -17.56
N LEU A 26 -0.24 8.58 -16.30
CA LEU A 26 -0.97 9.66 -15.63
C LEU A 26 0.04 10.54 -14.92
N ILE A 27 0.17 11.78 -15.38
CA ILE A 27 1.15 12.74 -14.87
C ILE A 27 0.47 13.75 -13.94
N ASN A 28 1.23 14.26 -12.96
CA ASN A 28 0.73 15.26 -11.99
C ASN A 28 -0.59 14.85 -11.33
N THR A 29 -0.77 13.55 -11.10
CA THR A 29 -2.01 13.03 -10.54
C THR A 29 -1.78 12.73 -9.06
N LYS A 30 -2.69 13.24 -8.22
CA LYS A 30 -2.60 13.04 -6.76
C LYS A 30 -3.01 11.62 -6.39
N VAL A 31 -2.20 11.01 -5.54
CA VAL A 31 -2.48 9.67 -4.99
C VAL A 31 -2.47 9.79 -3.47
N ILE A 32 -3.47 9.19 -2.82
CA ILE A 32 -3.59 9.17 -1.37
C ILE A 32 -3.29 7.75 -0.90
N ARG A 33 -2.47 7.64 0.14
CA ARG A 33 -2.25 6.39 0.86
C ARG A 33 -2.94 6.51 2.22
N ARG A 34 -3.73 5.49 2.58
CA ARG A 34 -4.41 5.44 3.88
C ARG A 34 -4.07 4.14 4.59
N TRP A 35 -3.95 4.24 5.91
CA TRP A 35 -3.80 3.05 6.74
C TRP A 35 -4.53 3.28 8.06
N GLU A 36 -5.07 2.20 8.59
CA GLU A 36 -5.76 2.25 9.87
C GLU A 36 -5.28 1.11 10.76
N TRP A 37 -4.63 1.51 11.84
CA TRP A 37 -4.22 0.63 12.92
C TRP A 37 -4.38 1.45 14.20
N ASN A 38 -5.42 1.24 14.97
CA ASN A 38 -5.88 2.08 16.07
C ASN A 38 -6.62 3.33 15.58
N LYS A 39 -6.09 4.08 14.65
CA LYS A 39 -6.76 5.24 14.05
C LYS A 39 -6.41 5.34 12.58
N MET A 40 -7.28 6.01 11.83
CA MET A 40 -7.06 6.27 10.40
C MET A 40 -6.02 7.37 10.22
N GLN A 41 -5.05 7.11 9.34
CA GLN A 41 -4.04 8.09 8.94
C GLN A 41 -3.89 8.07 7.43
N GLN A 42 -3.35 9.15 6.89
CA GLN A 42 -3.11 9.23 5.46
C GLN A 42 -1.96 10.18 5.13
N ASP A 43 -1.37 9.94 3.97
CA ASP A 43 -0.45 10.88 3.33
C ASP A 43 -0.74 10.87 1.83
N SER A 44 -0.02 11.68 1.07
CA SER A 44 -0.26 11.78 -0.36
C SER A 44 1.03 12.09 -1.11
N THR A 45 1.01 11.80 -2.40
CA THR A 45 2.08 12.13 -3.33
C THR A 45 1.47 12.45 -4.69
N VAL A 46 2.30 12.80 -5.64
CA VAL A 46 1.87 13.15 -7.00
C VAL A 46 2.73 12.37 -7.98
N THR A 47 2.12 11.86 -9.05
CA THR A 47 2.86 11.15 -10.08
C THR A 47 3.79 12.08 -10.85
N ASP A 48 4.90 11.53 -11.32
CA ASP A 48 5.85 12.28 -12.14
C ASP A 48 5.45 12.27 -13.62
N GLU A 49 6.32 12.77 -14.48
CA GLU A 49 6.08 12.88 -15.93
C GLU A 49 5.95 11.53 -16.63
N ASN A 50 6.38 10.45 -15.99
CA ASN A 50 6.29 9.10 -16.51
C ASN A 50 5.22 8.26 -15.82
N GLY A 51 4.43 8.87 -14.94
CA GLY A 51 3.36 8.20 -14.22
C GLY A 51 3.83 7.45 -12.97
N TYR A 52 5.08 7.61 -12.57
CA TYR A 52 5.61 6.95 -11.37
C TYR A 52 5.31 7.74 -10.12
N PHE A 53 5.03 7.03 -9.04
CA PHE A 53 5.00 7.61 -7.71
C PHE A 53 5.55 6.59 -6.71
N GLU A 54 5.96 7.10 -5.56
CA GLU A 54 6.41 6.24 -4.47
C GLU A 54 6.02 6.83 -3.13
N PHE A 55 5.87 5.95 -2.15
CA PHE A 55 5.66 6.31 -0.75
C PHE A 55 6.72 5.60 0.09
N PRO A 56 7.32 6.28 1.07
CA PRO A 56 8.27 5.61 1.96
C PRO A 56 7.57 4.66 2.91
N ALA A 57 8.31 3.75 3.51
CA ALA A 57 7.78 2.87 4.54
C ALA A 57 7.41 3.69 5.78
N ILE A 58 6.35 3.28 6.46
CA ILE A 58 5.89 3.90 7.70
C ILE A 58 5.97 2.89 8.83
N PHE A 59 6.59 3.29 9.93
CA PHE A 59 6.71 2.47 11.14
C PHE A 59 6.04 3.17 12.30
N GLU A 60 5.33 2.41 13.13
CA GLU A 60 4.70 2.93 14.34
C GLU A 60 5.05 2.04 15.51
N LYS A 61 5.11 2.63 16.71
CA LYS A 61 5.31 1.88 17.94
C LYS A 61 3.96 1.68 18.62
N SER A 62 3.77 0.50 19.16
CA SER A 62 2.58 0.21 19.94
C SER A 62 2.88 -0.88 20.96
N LEU A 63 2.42 -0.65 22.19
CA LEU A 63 2.52 -1.67 23.24
C LEU A 63 1.61 -2.85 22.94
N SER A 64 0.58 -2.67 22.14
CA SER A 64 -0.33 -3.76 21.78
C SER A 64 0.38 -4.87 21.03
N ARG A 65 1.52 -4.59 20.40
CA ARG A 65 2.31 -5.60 19.72
C ARG A 65 2.87 -6.64 20.67
N MET A 66 3.02 -6.26 21.95
CA MET A 66 3.53 -7.15 22.99
C MET A 66 2.43 -8.01 23.61
N LEU A 67 1.19 -7.75 23.27
CA LEU A 67 0.04 -8.48 23.78
C LEU A 67 -0.36 -9.56 22.77
N PRO A 68 -0.97 -10.67 23.23
CA PRO A 68 -1.39 -11.74 22.32
C PRO A 68 -2.68 -11.37 21.59
N VAL A 69 -2.66 -10.23 20.89
CA VAL A 69 -3.80 -9.75 20.11
C VAL A 69 -3.48 -9.83 18.61
N GLU A 70 -4.50 -10.08 17.83
CA GLU A 70 -4.36 -10.17 16.38
C GLU A 70 -4.02 -8.79 15.79
N LEU A 71 -3.00 -8.76 14.95
CA LEU A 71 -2.63 -7.55 14.23
C LEU A 71 -3.43 -7.49 12.94
N VAL A 72 -4.15 -6.40 12.74
CA VAL A 72 -4.85 -6.14 11.49
C VAL A 72 -4.68 -4.66 11.15
N ILE A 73 -4.03 -4.39 10.03
CA ILE A 73 -3.82 -3.03 9.54
C ILE A 73 -4.53 -2.92 8.19
N ALA A 74 -5.55 -2.07 8.12
CA ALA A 74 -6.22 -1.79 6.86
C ALA A 74 -5.35 -0.84 6.05
N GLN A 75 -5.12 -1.17 4.77
CA GLN A 75 -4.26 -0.39 3.89
C GLN A 75 -4.97 -0.08 2.59
N GLY A 76 -4.73 1.08 2.02
CA GLY A 76 -5.32 1.45 0.73
C GLY A 76 -4.55 2.52 -0.01
N LEU A 77 -4.63 2.45 -1.34
CA LEU A 77 -4.12 3.47 -2.24
C LEU A 77 -5.27 3.96 -3.12
N TYR A 78 -5.38 5.28 -3.27
CA TYR A 78 -6.50 5.92 -3.97
C TYR A 78 -5.97 7.00 -4.90
N VAL A 79 -6.46 6.99 -6.13
CA VAL A 79 -6.14 8.00 -7.14
C VAL A 79 -7.24 9.05 -7.16
N ILE A 80 -6.87 10.32 -7.18
CA ILE A 80 -7.84 11.42 -7.23
C ILE A 80 -8.08 11.76 -8.69
N GLU A 81 -9.31 11.53 -9.15
CA GLU A 81 -9.77 11.89 -10.48
C GLU A 81 -10.82 12.98 -10.37
N GLN A 82 -11.27 13.51 -11.52
CA GLN A 82 -12.33 14.52 -11.53
C GLN A 82 -13.63 14.00 -10.93
N GLU A 83 -13.90 12.71 -11.12
CA GLU A 83 -15.12 12.06 -10.62
C GLU A 83 -15.03 11.70 -9.14
N GLY A 84 -13.86 11.85 -8.52
CA GLY A 84 -13.64 11.50 -7.12
C GLY A 84 -12.49 10.54 -6.93
N GLU A 85 -12.46 9.88 -5.77
CA GLU A 85 -11.41 8.92 -5.44
C GLU A 85 -11.66 7.58 -6.10
N LYS A 86 -10.61 6.99 -6.66
CA LYS A 86 -10.67 5.63 -7.18
C LYS A 86 -9.66 4.76 -6.43
N LYS A 87 -10.15 3.71 -5.79
CA LYS A 87 -9.29 2.73 -5.13
C LYS A 87 -8.52 1.93 -6.18
N ILE A 88 -7.20 1.87 -6.04
CA ILE A 88 -6.38 1.07 -6.95
C ILE A 88 -5.76 -0.13 -6.26
N TRP A 89 -5.65 -0.12 -4.93
CA TRP A 89 -5.05 -1.22 -4.18
C TRP A 89 -5.53 -1.16 -2.74
N SER A 90 -5.87 -2.30 -2.15
CA SER A 90 -6.16 -2.39 -0.73
C SER A 90 -5.72 -3.74 -0.19
N ASN A 91 -5.43 -3.79 1.09
CA ASN A 91 -4.93 -4.99 1.75
C ASN A 91 -5.23 -4.94 3.24
N SER A 92 -5.26 -6.11 3.86
CA SER A 92 -5.29 -6.22 5.32
C SER A 92 -3.98 -6.86 5.74
N LYS A 93 -3.08 -6.06 6.27
CA LYS A 93 -1.77 -6.54 6.71
C LYS A 93 -1.89 -7.15 8.09
N ARG A 94 -1.39 -8.36 8.25
CA ARG A 94 -1.52 -9.11 9.51
C ARG A 94 -0.18 -9.42 10.16
N GLU A 95 0.92 -9.00 9.54
CA GLU A 95 2.26 -9.23 10.07
C GLU A 95 3.00 -7.90 10.18
N PRO A 96 3.80 -7.70 11.25
CA PRO A 96 4.44 -6.41 11.51
C PRO A 96 5.70 -6.14 10.70
N GLU A 97 6.20 -7.13 9.97
CA GLU A 97 7.46 -7.02 9.25
C GLU A 97 7.32 -6.17 7.99
N GLU A 98 8.41 -5.46 7.66
CA GLU A 98 8.49 -4.72 6.40
C GLU A 98 8.37 -5.67 5.21
N ASN A 99 7.64 -5.24 4.19
CA ASN A 99 7.37 -6.02 2.97
C ASN A 99 6.55 -7.29 3.19
N ALA A 100 5.93 -7.46 4.36
CA ALA A 100 5.07 -8.62 4.60
C ALA A 100 3.84 -8.63 3.69
N GLU A 101 3.44 -7.48 3.16
CA GLU A 101 2.33 -7.39 2.19
C GLU A 101 2.60 -8.27 0.97
N PHE A 102 3.87 -8.44 0.61
CA PHE A 102 4.31 -9.23 -0.54
C PHE A 102 5.26 -10.34 -0.11
N GLN A 103 5.08 -10.87 1.10
CA GLN A 103 5.87 -11.98 1.66
C GLN A 103 7.37 -11.72 1.66
N GLY A 104 7.76 -10.49 2.02
CA GLY A 104 9.16 -10.09 2.15
C GLY A 104 9.79 -9.56 0.87
N ARG A 105 9.04 -9.52 -0.23
CA ARG A 105 9.56 -9.04 -1.51
C ARG A 105 9.27 -7.56 -1.71
N SER A 106 10.23 -6.85 -2.29
CA SER A 106 10.02 -5.48 -2.75
C SER A 106 9.48 -5.54 -4.17
N ILE A 107 8.25 -5.04 -4.36
CA ILE A 107 7.55 -5.17 -5.65
C ILE A 107 7.20 -3.78 -6.19
N THR A 108 7.39 -3.61 -7.50
CA THR A 108 6.89 -2.42 -8.20
C THR A 108 5.57 -2.79 -8.85
N LEU A 109 4.53 -2.02 -8.54
CA LEU A 109 3.20 -2.24 -9.10
C LEU A 109 3.04 -1.44 -10.39
N ILE A 110 2.27 -2.01 -11.31
CA ILE A 110 1.85 -1.31 -12.53
C ILE A 110 0.33 -1.27 -12.48
N CYS A 111 -0.23 -0.06 -12.41
CA CYS A 111 -1.65 0.14 -12.17
C CYS A 111 -2.30 0.85 -13.35
N GLU A 112 -3.04 0.09 -14.15
CA GLU A 112 -3.82 0.63 -15.26
C GLU A 112 -5.22 0.98 -14.76
N LEU A 113 -5.56 2.25 -14.77
CA LEU A 113 -6.77 2.77 -14.11
C LEU A 113 -8.08 2.21 -14.71
N THR A 114 -8.03 1.75 -15.96
CA THR A 114 -9.21 1.18 -16.62
C THR A 114 -9.43 -0.29 -16.27
N ASN A 115 -8.48 -0.94 -15.59
CA ASN A 115 -8.68 -2.31 -15.12
C ASN A 115 -9.68 -2.35 -13.97
N GLU A 116 -10.26 -3.52 -13.75
CA GLU A 116 -11.17 -3.75 -12.64
C GLU A 116 -10.41 -4.25 -11.41
N LEU A 117 -10.95 -3.96 -10.24
CA LEU A 117 -10.42 -4.50 -8.99
C LEU A 117 -10.68 -5.99 -8.92
N GLU A 118 -9.63 -6.76 -8.63
CA GLU A 118 -9.73 -8.21 -8.45
C GLU A 118 -9.11 -8.60 -7.12
N ILE A 119 -9.51 -9.73 -6.59
CA ILE A 119 -9.01 -10.25 -5.32
C ILE A 119 -7.87 -11.22 -5.59
N TYR A 120 -6.73 -11.01 -4.92
CA TYR A 120 -5.56 -11.88 -4.99
C TYR A 120 -5.24 -12.41 -3.60
N ARG A 121 -4.86 -13.67 -3.52
CA ARG A 121 -4.44 -14.32 -2.28
C ARG A 121 -3.02 -14.85 -2.38
N ASP A 122 -2.29 -14.40 -3.39
CA ASP A 122 -0.94 -14.87 -3.72
C ASP A 122 0.05 -14.68 -2.57
N PHE A 123 -0.19 -13.67 -1.73
CA PHE A 123 0.74 -13.29 -0.66
C PHE A 123 0.21 -13.64 0.74
N GLY A 124 -0.79 -14.50 0.83
CA GLY A 124 -1.32 -14.95 2.10
C GLY A 124 -2.34 -14.05 2.76
N SER A 125 -2.48 -12.81 2.30
CA SER A 125 -3.52 -11.89 2.74
C SER A 125 -4.51 -11.65 1.60
N ARG A 126 -5.65 -11.06 1.95
CA ARG A 126 -6.66 -10.73 0.94
C ARG A 126 -6.35 -9.35 0.38
N MET A 127 -5.74 -9.34 -0.79
CA MET A 127 -5.38 -8.12 -1.50
C MET A 127 -6.39 -7.87 -2.61
N ARG A 128 -6.87 -6.63 -2.72
CA ARG A 128 -7.80 -6.24 -3.77
C ARG A 128 -7.16 -5.12 -4.57
N THR A 129 -6.97 -5.35 -5.87
CA THR A 129 -6.24 -4.37 -6.68
C THR A 129 -6.59 -4.48 -8.15
N LEU A 130 -6.43 -3.35 -8.86
CA LEU A 130 -6.45 -3.32 -10.32
C LEU A 130 -5.02 -3.35 -10.90
N CYS A 131 -4.03 -3.43 -10.03
CA CYS A 131 -2.62 -3.38 -10.41
C CYS A 131 -2.08 -4.78 -10.73
N THR A 132 -0.97 -4.80 -11.47
CA THR A 132 -0.22 -6.01 -11.75
C THR A 132 1.20 -5.85 -11.27
N TRP A 133 1.94 -6.96 -11.23
CA TRP A 133 3.35 -6.97 -10.82
C TRP A 133 4.06 -8.13 -11.50
N GLU A 134 5.38 -8.06 -11.56
CA GLU A 134 6.18 -9.18 -12.05
C GLU A 134 6.29 -10.26 -10.98
N LYS A 135 6.06 -11.48 -11.39
CA LYS A 135 6.13 -12.63 -10.49
C LYS A 135 7.54 -13.20 -10.38
#